data_06da9c6a790bce724771ed9fc6667e8b
#
_entry.id   06da9c6a790bce724771ed9fc6667e8b
#
_cell.length_a   1.000
_cell.length_b   1.000
_cell.length_c   1.000
_cell.angle_alpha   90.00
_cell.angle_beta   90.00
_cell.angle_gamma   90.00
#
_symmetry.space_group_name_H-M   'P 1'
#
loop_
_entity.id
_entity.type
_entity.pdbx_description
1 polymer ?
#
loop_
_entity_poly.entity_id
_entity_poly.type
_entity_poly.pdbx_seq_one_letter_code
_entity_poly.pdbx_strand_id
1 'polypeptide(L)'
;MKILVIGSGGREHALCHSIQKSKDCENLYCVPGSDAISLIAECHPIDTKNKQRILNFCKEYNISFVVIGPEIPLTEGLVDILISNNIKCFGPSQKGAMLEKSKIFTKELCNENNVPTGKYKKFSNYEDALIYCQSINFPSVIKADGLAAGKGVIITENLKEAK
;
A
#
# COMPACT_ATOMS: atom_id res chain seq x y z
N MET A 1 16.50 15.11 13.13
CA MET A 1 15.96 13.73 13.24
C MET A 1 16.59 12.83 12.17
N LYS A 2 16.83 11.56 12.50
CA LYS A 2 17.18 10.53 11.51
C LYS A 2 15.91 9.90 10.95
N ILE A 3 15.69 10.01 9.65
CA ILE A 3 14.44 9.62 8.99
C ILE A 3 14.71 8.48 8.00
N LEU A 4 13.87 7.44 8.01
CA LEU A 4 13.92 6.33 7.06
C LEU A 4 12.69 6.38 6.15
N VAL A 5 12.89 6.36 4.84
CA VAL A 5 11.82 6.16 3.85
C VAL A 5 11.86 4.71 3.36
N ILE A 6 10.70 4.05 3.36
CA ILE A 6 10.55 2.69 2.85
C ILE A 6 10.02 2.76 1.41
N GLY A 7 10.72 2.12 0.47
CA GLY A 7 10.32 2.00 -0.93
C GLY A 7 11.42 2.42 -1.90
N SER A 8 11.11 2.43 -3.22
CA SER A 8 12.11 2.66 -4.29
C SER A 8 11.56 3.42 -5.50
N GLY A 9 10.27 3.73 -5.51
CA GLY A 9 9.58 4.32 -6.64
C GLY A 9 9.68 5.86 -6.72
N GLY A 10 9.03 6.44 -7.73
CA GLY A 10 8.97 7.90 -7.92
C GLY A 10 8.28 8.63 -6.76
N ARG A 11 7.29 8.00 -6.11
CA ARG A 11 6.65 8.54 -4.91
C ARG A 11 7.66 8.66 -3.76
N GLU A 12 8.43 7.64 -3.50
CA GLU A 12 9.45 7.63 -2.45
C GLU A 12 10.59 8.60 -2.78
N HIS A 13 10.97 8.73 -4.05
CA HIS A 13 11.92 9.77 -4.47
C HIS A 13 11.40 11.18 -4.17
N ALA A 14 10.14 11.47 -4.50
CA ALA A 14 9.52 12.77 -4.19
C ALA A 14 9.43 13.02 -2.68
N LEU A 15 9.12 12.00 -1.87
CA LEU A 15 9.13 12.07 -0.41
C LEU A 15 10.53 12.40 0.11
N CYS A 16 11.56 11.66 -0.33
CA CYS A 16 12.96 11.94 0.05
C CYS A 16 13.38 13.35 -0.33
N HIS A 17 13.05 13.80 -1.56
CA HIS A 17 13.37 15.15 -2.02
C HIS A 17 12.68 16.25 -1.19
N SER A 18 11.49 16.00 -0.66
CA SER A 18 10.80 16.95 0.23
C SER A 18 11.36 16.91 1.64
N ILE A 19 11.60 15.71 2.19
CA ILE A 19 12.09 15.52 3.56
C ILE A 19 13.48 16.10 3.75
N GLN A 20 14.40 15.92 2.79
CA GLN A 20 15.76 16.45 2.90
C GLN A 20 15.84 17.99 3.04
N LYS A 21 14.79 18.71 2.60
CA LYS A 21 14.70 20.17 2.73
C LYS A 21 14.27 20.62 4.12
N SER A 22 13.80 19.72 4.95
CA SER A 22 13.37 20.04 6.31
C SER A 22 14.59 20.31 7.20
N LYS A 23 14.52 21.37 7.97
CA LYS A 23 15.53 21.69 8.99
C LYS A 23 15.62 20.63 10.10
N ASP A 24 14.56 19.84 10.26
CA ASP A 24 14.51 18.77 11.26
C ASP A 24 15.14 17.45 10.77
N CYS A 25 15.44 17.35 9.47
CA CYS A 25 16.08 16.17 8.89
C CYS A 25 17.61 16.30 8.97
N GLU A 26 18.23 15.54 9.86
CA GLU A 26 19.70 15.47 9.99
C GLU A 26 20.29 14.43 9.04
N ASN A 27 19.68 13.25 9.01
CA ASN A 27 20.08 12.15 8.12
C ASN A 27 18.84 11.53 7.48
N LEU A 28 18.91 11.31 6.18
CA LEU A 28 17.86 10.67 5.41
C LEU A 28 18.35 9.34 4.85
N TYR A 29 17.64 8.27 5.20
CA TYR A 29 17.87 6.90 4.74
C TYR A 29 16.72 6.43 3.87
N CYS A 30 16.99 5.49 2.96
CA CYS A 30 15.95 4.84 2.16
C CYS A 30 16.22 3.34 2.01
N VAL A 31 15.17 2.51 2.09
CA VAL A 31 15.26 1.06 1.88
C VAL A 31 14.13 0.56 0.97
N PRO A 32 14.45 -0.19 -0.09
CA PRO A 32 15.78 -0.45 -0.61
C PRO A 32 16.40 0.78 -1.30
N GLY A 33 15.58 1.81 -1.63
CA GLY A 33 15.97 2.95 -2.42
C GLY A 33 16.11 2.62 -3.93
N SER A 34 16.71 3.54 -4.67
CA SER A 34 17.02 3.40 -6.10
C SER A 34 18.19 4.33 -6.44
N ASP A 35 18.75 4.19 -7.63
CA ASP A 35 19.86 5.04 -8.10
C ASP A 35 19.51 6.54 -8.01
N ALA A 36 18.28 6.91 -8.39
CA ALA A 36 17.82 8.29 -8.28
C ALA A 36 17.70 8.77 -6.82
N ILE A 37 17.24 7.90 -5.91
CA ILE A 37 17.11 8.21 -4.49
C ILE A 37 18.50 8.30 -3.83
N SER A 38 19.46 7.49 -4.26
CA SER A 38 20.82 7.50 -3.71
C SER A 38 21.57 8.82 -3.89
N LEU A 39 21.11 9.67 -4.80
CA LEU A 39 21.66 11.03 -4.96
C LEU A 39 21.26 12.00 -3.84
N ILE A 40 20.24 11.65 -3.05
CA ILE A 40 19.62 12.53 -2.04
C ILE A 40 19.40 11.89 -0.68
N ALA A 41 19.58 10.57 -0.57
CA ALA A 41 19.43 9.80 0.66
C ALA A 41 20.41 8.63 0.68
N GLU A 42 20.82 8.18 1.85
CA GLU A 42 21.62 6.97 2.00
C GLU A 42 20.75 5.72 1.81
N CYS A 43 21.00 4.96 0.73
CA CYS A 43 20.22 3.79 0.38
C CYS A 43 20.87 2.51 0.90
N HIS A 44 20.02 1.59 1.45
CA HIS A 44 20.45 0.28 1.93
C HIS A 44 19.60 -0.81 1.27
N PRO A 45 20.18 -1.87 0.70
CA PRO A 45 19.47 -2.90 -0.07
C PRO A 45 18.73 -3.89 0.85
N ILE A 46 17.74 -3.40 1.58
CA ILE A 46 16.89 -4.20 2.46
C ILE A 46 15.56 -4.45 1.77
N ASP A 47 15.17 -5.72 1.63
CA ASP A 47 13.84 -6.08 1.12
C ASP A 47 12.75 -5.54 2.05
N THR A 48 11.79 -4.80 1.49
CA THR A 48 10.68 -4.20 2.23
C THR A 48 9.76 -5.23 2.89
N LYS A 49 9.79 -6.50 2.46
CA LYS A 49 9.08 -7.60 3.08
C LYS A 49 9.78 -8.14 4.34
N ASN A 50 11.07 -7.87 4.48
CA ASN A 50 11.83 -8.31 5.65
C ASN A 50 11.68 -7.33 6.82
N LYS A 51 10.53 -7.40 7.49
CA LYS A 51 10.16 -6.52 8.59
C LYS A 51 11.16 -6.54 9.75
N GLN A 52 11.72 -7.72 10.04
CA GLN A 52 12.71 -7.86 11.12
C GLN A 52 14.02 -7.15 10.78
N ARG A 53 14.48 -7.23 9.52
CA ARG A 53 15.70 -6.53 9.09
C ARG A 53 15.50 -5.01 9.10
N ILE A 54 14.29 -4.52 8.72
CA ILE A 54 13.94 -3.10 8.81
C ILE A 54 13.95 -2.65 10.27
N LEU A 55 13.33 -3.41 11.18
CA LEU A 55 13.32 -3.08 12.60
C LEU A 55 14.74 -3.04 13.19
N ASN A 56 15.60 -4.01 12.84
CA ASN A 56 16.99 -4.04 13.28
C ASN A 56 17.75 -2.82 12.75
N PHE A 57 17.58 -2.46 11.48
CA PHE A 57 18.15 -1.27 10.88
C PHE A 57 17.73 0.01 11.63
N CYS A 58 16.45 0.13 11.95
CA CYS A 58 15.95 1.28 12.71
C CYS A 58 16.63 1.41 14.09
N LYS A 59 16.88 0.29 14.75
CA LYS A 59 17.57 0.27 16.05
C LYS A 59 19.07 0.58 15.91
N GLU A 60 19.75 -0.02 14.95
CA GLU A 60 21.17 0.14 14.66
C GLU A 60 21.51 1.60 14.31
N TYR A 61 20.72 2.21 13.46
CA TYR A 61 20.93 3.58 12.99
C TYR A 61 20.25 4.65 13.88
N ASN A 62 19.54 4.23 14.93
CA ASN A 62 18.77 5.12 15.82
C ASN A 62 17.77 5.99 15.03
N ILE A 63 16.99 5.36 14.14
CA ILE A 63 15.98 6.04 13.33
C ILE A 63 14.89 6.63 14.23
N SER A 64 14.64 7.92 14.10
CA SER A 64 13.67 8.67 14.89
C SER A 64 12.25 8.59 14.30
N PHE A 65 12.15 8.45 12.96
CA PHE A 65 10.88 8.44 12.25
C PHE A 65 10.97 7.65 10.95
N VAL A 66 9.92 6.87 10.66
CA VAL A 66 9.84 6.04 9.44
C VAL A 66 8.66 6.50 8.58
N VAL A 67 8.88 6.69 7.29
CA VAL A 67 7.83 6.98 6.29
C VAL A 67 7.68 5.76 5.37
N ILE A 68 6.50 5.16 5.31
CA ILE A 68 6.26 3.97 4.51
C ILE A 68 5.51 4.36 3.23
N GLY A 69 6.18 4.24 2.08
CA GLY A 69 5.62 4.60 0.79
C GLY A 69 4.72 3.53 0.17
N PRO A 70 5.17 2.27 0.01
CA PRO A 70 4.42 1.23 -0.70
C PRO A 70 3.37 0.55 0.18
N GLU A 71 2.33 0.02 -0.47
CA GLU A 71 1.17 -0.58 0.17
C GLU A 71 1.49 -1.94 0.83
N ILE A 72 2.38 -2.74 0.23
CA ILE A 72 2.68 -4.11 0.70
C ILE A 72 3.18 -4.12 2.15
N PRO A 73 4.21 -3.36 2.55
CA PRO A 73 4.66 -3.33 3.94
C PRO A 73 3.57 -2.89 4.93
N LEU A 74 2.67 -1.97 4.51
CA LEU A 74 1.54 -1.52 5.31
C LEU A 74 0.56 -2.66 5.56
N THR A 75 0.15 -3.36 4.50
CA THR A 75 -0.79 -4.48 4.58
C THR A 75 -0.21 -5.71 5.29
N GLU A 76 1.11 -5.79 5.42
CA GLU A 76 1.83 -6.81 6.17
C GLU A 76 2.12 -6.41 7.62
N GLY A 77 1.72 -5.21 8.06
CA GLY A 77 1.78 -4.77 9.46
C GLY A 77 3.15 -4.23 9.90
N LEU A 78 3.94 -3.67 8.99
CA LEU A 78 5.21 -3.04 9.35
C LEU A 78 5.02 -1.89 10.35
N VAL A 79 3.96 -1.08 10.19
CA VAL A 79 3.62 0.01 11.11
C VAL A 79 3.41 -0.51 12.54
N ASP A 80 2.63 -1.59 12.67
CA ASP A 80 2.30 -2.14 13.99
C ASP A 80 3.56 -2.65 14.71
N ILE A 81 4.48 -3.28 13.95
CA ILE A 81 5.78 -3.74 14.48
C ILE A 81 6.65 -2.56 14.92
N LEU A 82 6.75 -1.50 14.12
CA LEU A 82 7.55 -0.33 14.46
C LEU A 82 7.02 0.37 15.71
N ILE A 83 5.70 0.62 15.77
CA ILE A 83 5.05 1.27 16.90
C ILE A 83 5.22 0.43 18.17
N SER A 84 5.04 -0.89 18.14
CA SER A 84 5.23 -1.76 19.29
C SER A 84 6.68 -1.79 19.80
N ASN A 85 7.63 -1.35 18.98
CA ASN A 85 9.04 -1.16 19.36
C ASN A 85 9.41 0.32 19.62
N ASN A 86 8.42 1.19 19.88
CA ASN A 86 8.58 2.63 20.16
C ASN A 86 9.24 3.43 19.03
N ILE A 87 9.14 2.97 17.77
CA ILE A 87 9.61 3.68 16.59
C ILE A 87 8.42 4.40 15.97
N LYS A 88 8.48 5.73 15.90
CA LYS A 88 7.44 6.54 15.28
C LYS A 88 7.44 6.32 13.77
N CYS A 89 6.24 6.19 13.17
CA CYS A 89 6.13 6.04 11.73
C CYS A 89 4.87 6.71 11.17
N PHE A 90 4.94 7.05 9.89
CA PHE A 90 3.81 7.51 9.09
C PHE A 90 3.33 6.39 8.18
N GLY A 91 2.08 6.00 8.38
CA GLY A 91 1.37 4.95 7.66
C GLY A 91 0.20 4.41 8.48
N PRO A 92 -0.82 3.83 7.85
CA PRO A 92 -1.92 3.18 8.55
C PRO A 92 -1.44 1.88 9.23
N SER A 93 -2.12 1.49 10.30
CA SER A 93 -1.98 0.14 10.86
C SER A 93 -2.32 -0.93 9.83
N GLN A 94 -1.95 -2.18 10.08
CA GLN A 94 -2.32 -3.31 9.21
C GLN A 94 -3.84 -3.37 8.97
N LYS A 95 -4.63 -3.16 10.02
CA LYS A 95 -6.09 -3.12 9.93
C LYS A 95 -6.58 -1.96 9.06
N GLY A 96 -5.99 -0.76 9.19
CA GLY A 96 -6.31 0.38 8.35
C GLY A 96 -5.91 0.17 6.88
N ALA A 97 -4.79 -0.48 6.63
CA ALA A 97 -4.30 -0.81 5.30
C ALA A 97 -5.19 -1.83 4.54
N MET A 98 -6.07 -2.54 5.25
CA MET A 98 -7.07 -3.43 4.62
C MET A 98 -8.02 -2.68 3.69
N LEU A 99 -8.27 -1.38 3.93
CA LEU A 99 -9.08 -0.54 3.03
C LEU A 99 -8.49 -0.45 1.61
N GLU A 100 -7.19 -0.50 1.48
CA GLU A 100 -6.51 -0.54 0.17
C GLU A 100 -6.31 -1.97 -0.32
N LYS A 101 -6.04 -2.91 0.58
CA LYS A 101 -5.76 -4.30 0.25
C LYS A 101 -6.95 -5.02 -0.35
N SER A 102 -8.14 -4.87 0.23
CA SER A 102 -9.34 -5.62 -0.17
C SER A 102 -10.49 -4.68 -0.52
N LYS A 103 -10.91 -4.74 -1.77
CA LYS A 103 -12.07 -4.01 -2.27
C LYS A 103 -13.36 -4.53 -1.63
N ILE A 104 -13.43 -5.84 -1.40
CA ILE A 104 -14.55 -6.49 -0.72
C ILE A 104 -14.67 -5.97 0.70
N PHE A 105 -13.58 -5.99 1.47
CA PHE A 105 -13.55 -5.46 2.83
C PHE A 105 -14.03 -4.00 2.89
N THR A 106 -13.51 -3.15 2.00
CA THR A 106 -13.89 -1.74 1.95
C THR A 106 -15.37 -1.56 1.64
N LYS A 107 -15.92 -2.34 0.70
CA LYS A 107 -17.34 -2.30 0.35
C LYS A 107 -18.23 -2.76 1.50
N GLU A 108 -17.85 -3.82 2.19
CA GLU A 108 -18.58 -4.32 3.36
C GLU A 108 -18.57 -3.29 4.49
N LEU A 109 -17.39 -2.72 4.79
CA LEU A 109 -17.26 -1.66 5.79
C LEU A 109 -18.12 -0.43 5.46
N CYS A 110 -18.16 -0.01 4.19
CA CYS A 110 -19.02 1.08 3.74
C CYS A 110 -20.50 0.77 4.00
N ASN A 111 -20.94 -0.45 3.67
CA ASN A 111 -22.33 -0.85 3.90
C ASN A 111 -22.68 -0.89 5.40
N GLU A 112 -21.81 -1.47 6.23
CA GLU A 112 -22.01 -1.56 7.68
C GLU A 112 -22.11 -0.18 8.35
N ASN A 113 -21.40 0.80 7.80
CA ASN A 113 -21.34 2.16 8.38
C ASN A 113 -22.16 3.20 7.59
N ASN A 114 -23.03 2.77 6.66
CA ASN A 114 -23.86 3.64 5.82
C ASN A 114 -23.04 4.69 5.04
N VAL A 115 -21.81 4.37 4.65
CA VAL A 115 -20.99 5.22 3.79
C VAL A 115 -21.42 5.01 2.33
N PRO A 116 -21.79 6.08 1.60
CA PRO A 116 -22.20 5.98 0.21
C PRO A 116 -21.12 5.31 -0.66
N THR A 117 -21.51 4.26 -1.38
CA THR A 117 -20.61 3.55 -2.30
C THR A 117 -21.39 2.97 -3.48
N GLY A 118 -20.74 2.79 -4.64
CA GLY A 118 -21.37 2.16 -5.80
C GLY A 118 -21.84 0.74 -5.52
N LYS A 119 -22.93 0.32 -6.17
CA LYS A 119 -23.44 -1.06 -6.10
C LYS A 119 -22.34 -2.05 -6.48
N TYR A 120 -22.29 -3.18 -5.81
CA TYR A 120 -21.32 -4.23 -6.09
C TYR A 120 -21.90 -5.61 -5.76
N LYS A 121 -21.28 -6.64 -6.30
CA LYS A 121 -21.48 -8.04 -5.90
C LYS A 121 -20.14 -8.75 -5.88
N LYS A 122 -19.93 -9.61 -4.87
CA LYS A 122 -18.70 -10.40 -4.72
C LYS A 122 -18.95 -11.84 -5.14
N PHE A 123 -17.91 -12.44 -5.73
CA PHE A 123 -17.92 -13.83 -6.17
C PHE A 123 -16.59 -14.48 -5.82
N SER A 124 -16.63 -15.76 -5.47
CA SER A 124 -15.45 -16.59 -5.20
C SER A 124 -15.19 -17.62 -6.32
N ASN A 125 -16.10 -17.77 -7.26
CA ASN A 125 -15.96 -18.65 -8.40
C ASN A 125 -16.46 -17.98 -9.69
N TYR A 126 -16.00 -18.51 -10.81
CA TYR A 126 -16.27 -17.98 -12.14
C TYR A 126 -17.74 -18.19 -12.56
N GLU A 127 -18.31 -19.35 -12.26
CA GLU A 127 -19.64 -19.76 -12.70
C GLU A 127 -20.71 -18.81 -12.15
N ASP A 128 -20.68 -18.53 -10.86
CA ASP A 128 -21.62 -17.62 -10.21
C ASP A 128 -21.45 -16.18 -10.70
N ALA A 129 -20.20 -15.75 -10.92
CA ALA A 129 -19.92 -14.43 -11.50
C ALA A 129 -20.50 -14.32 -12.91
N LEU A 130 -20.36 -15.37 -13.74
CA LEU A 130 -20.87 -15.41 -15.10
C LEU A 130 -22.39 -15.37 -15.14
N ILE A 131 -23.08 -16.15 -14.30
CA ILE A 131 -24.54 -16.14 -14.17
C ILE A 131 -25.03 -14.72 -13.82
N TYR A 132 -24.34 -14.05 -12.89
CA TYR A 132 -24.67 -12.68 -12.52
C TYR A 132 -24.46 -11.71 -13.68
N CYS A 133 -23.35 -11.81 -14.42
CA CYS A 133 -23.07 -10.99 -15.59
C CYS A 133 -24.13 -11.12 -16.69
N GLN A 134 -24.80 -12.28 -16.80
CA GLN A 134 -25.93 -12.47 -17.73
C GLN A 134 -27.21 -11.72 -17.31
N SER A 135 -27.31 -11.33 -16.04
CA SER A 135 -28.49 -10.68 -15.46
C SER A 135 -28.39 -9.17 -15.29
N ILE A 136 -27.22 -8.58 -15.61
CA ILE A 136 -26.97 -7.14 -15.43
C ILE A 136 -26.86 -6.42 -16.78
N ASN A 137 -27.04 -5.10 -16.73
CA ASN A 137 -26.75 -4.23 -17.86
C ASN A 137 -25.27 -3.86 -17.92
N PHE A 138 -24.77 -3.69 -19.14
CA PHE A 138 -23.42 -3.16 -19.40
C PHE A 138 -23.48 -1.66 -19.71
N PRO A 139 -22.38 -0.90 -19.51
CA PRO A 139 -21.06 -1.39 -19.10
C PRO A 139 -21.01 -1.81 -17.63
N SER A 140 -20.12 -2.76 -17.33
CA SER A 140 -19.85 -3.18 -15.95
C SER A 140 -18.36 -3.18 -15.65
N VAL A 141 -17.99 -3.15 -14.37
CA VAL A 141 -16.59 -3.10 -13.93
C VAL A 141 -16.25 -4.33 -13.12
N ILE A 142 -15.39 -5.17 -13.65
CA ILE A 142 -14.87 -6.36 -12.97
C ILE A 142 -13.57 -6.00 -12.27
N LYS A 143 -13.46 -6.38 -11.01
CA LYS A 143 -12.29 -6.05 -10.18
C LYS A 143 -11.78 -7.29 -9.46
N ALA A 144 -10.49 -7.58 -9.61
CA ALA A 144 -9.83 -8.54 -8.74
C ALA A 144 -9.76 -7.99 -7.32
N ASP A 145 -10.04 -8.82 -6.31
CA ASP A 145 -9.78 -8.46 -4.92
C ASP A 145 -8.29 -8.60 -4.60
N GLY A 146 -7.78 -7.75 -3.73
CA GLY A 146 -6.36 -7.68 -3.39
C GLY A 146 -5.58 -6.57 -4.11
N LEU A 147 -4.30 -6.45 -3.76
CA LEU A 147 -3.36 -5.51 -4.38
C LEU A 147 -3.00 -5.98 -5.79
N ALA A 148 -3.25 -5.15 -6.78
CA ALA A 148 -3.06 -5.48 -8.20
C ALA A 148 -2.24 -4.42 -8.97
N ALA A 149 -1.59 -3.48 -8.27
CA ALA A 149 -0.76 -2.43 -8.86
C ALA A 149 -1.44 -1.69 -10.04
N GLY A 150 -2.73 -1.39 -9.89
CA GLY A 150 -3.53 -0.72 -10.92
C GLY A 150 -4.01 -1.61 -12.08
N LYS A 151 -3.67 -2.91 -12.08
CA LYS A 151 -3.96 -3.83 -13.20
C LYS A 151 -5.13 -4.79 -12.96
N GLY A 152 -5.77 -4.71 -11.79
CA GLY A 152 -6.85 -5.63 -11.39
C GLY A 152 -8.26 -5.09 -11.65
N VAL A 153 -8.45 -4.17 -12.61
CA VAL A 153 -9.75 -3.57 -12.94
C VAL A 153 -9.94 -3.59 -14.44
N ILE A 154 -11.08 -4.15 -14.88
CA ILE A 154 -11.46 -4.23 -16.29
C ILE A 154 -12.87 -3.63 -16.43
N ILE A 155 -13.05 -2.72 -17.36
CA ILE A 155 -14.35 -2.21 -17.78
C ILE A 155 -14.79 -3.08 -18.96
N THR A 156 -15.99 -3.64 -18.90
CA THR A 156 -16.55 -4.51 -19.94
C THR A 156 -17.81 -3.89 -20.52
N GLU A 157 -17.89 -3.81 -21.84
CA GLU A 157 -19.01 -3.21 -22.56
C GLU A 157 -20.12 -4.22 -22.86
N ASN A 158 -19.83 -5.51 -22.76
CA ASN A 158 -20.76 -6.59 -23.07
C ASN A 158 -20.36 -7.90 -22.36
N LEU A 159 -21.25 -8.89 -22.42
CA LEU A 159 -21.03 -10.20 -21.79
C LEU A 159 -19.84 -10.99 -22.38
N LYS A 160 -19.49 -10.76 -23.65
CA LYS A 160 -18.36 -11.47 -24.30
C LYS A 160 -17.02 -11.00 -23.70
N GLU A 161 -16.91 -9.73 -23.39
CA GLU A 161 -15.72 -9.15 -22.76
C GLU A 161 -15.63 -9.50 -21.27
N ALA A 162 -16.77 -9.75 -20.62
CA ALA A 162 -16.82 -10.13 -19.23
C ALA A 162 -16.43 -11.61 -18.97
N LYS A 163 -16.42 -12.46 -20.02
CA LYS A 163 -16.01 -13.87 -19.98
C LYS A 163 -14.50 -14.01 -20.08
#